data_569a82e0342e72bde8d1165c17317ac8
#
_entry.id   569a82e0342e72bde8d1165c17317ac8
#
_cell.length_a   1.000
_cell.length_b   1.000
_cell.length_c   1.000
_cell.angle_alpha   90.00
_cell.angle_beta   90.00
_cell.angle_gamma   90.00
#
_symmetry.space_group_name_H-M   'P 1'
#
loop_
_entity.id
_entity.type
_entity.pdbx_description
1 polymer ?
#
loop_
_entity_poly.entity_id
_entity_poly.type
_entity_poly.pdbx_seq_one_letter_code
_entity_poly.pdbx_strand_id
1 'polypeptide(L)'
;MAIVFGAVFNYVTGNNIVLLTATAAIAGMGVSADKILISGICGNLVMICNNIYVTLMSGYGLFVADNQERQYILLGDNTFSVSKMNNFSSTDFGAHYFWIIAPYLWVRGKKITWGEIFGLAGLNIFIYTLTAAKTALLCIFILIFCAFVMKIWPLISKNTKSKMAGTEVKESIFVKLFNICIKYSFVIFASISIFFSCLFTCSSPLLLRINEVVHRRLSLGKRGILEHGIHLFASGIQNYGMDSSADGFYNFLDCSYINLLILYGVLVLLFYLLCMTSIQIKHKKYIYGAVILAVCAFSCIEEHHLAELPYNMFMLIVFADFNVDKKINPAGDKKIKNLNLSNILNLSCLGLCAIFIAMSFLNYYPKYKAVKELDRLDNRAGDIYMAVQSNIDTLIADGTWSEKTSGMDSNEFGHKISKLDYFADVTGVNWHEVNSDPKVHSFYAVSYDSLIPESSASIVDLMLSDNVKALIGSGSVIIEYDVITGKLYSVWYCESTGCYVIEGGRRADRAGRLKSDVSRIEGYYTGNVYG
;
A
#
# COMPACT_ATOMS: atom_id res chain seq x y z
N MET A 1 7.28 36.79 -14.99
CA MET A 1 8.41 36.07 -14.35
C MET A 1 8.27 34.55 -14.40
N ALA A 2 7.16 33.93 -14.00
CA ALA A 2 6.98 32.46 -14.03
C ALA A 2 7.12 31.84 -15.45
N ILE A 3 6.57 32.46 -16.51
CA ILE A 3 6.74 32.00 -17.91
C ILE A 3 8.21 32.10 -18.31
N VAL A 4 8.88 33.21 -17.98
CA VAL A 4 10.29 33.40 -18.32
C VAL A 4 11.14 32.33 -17.63
N PHE A 5 10.87 32.06 -16.36
CA PHE A 5 11.55 30.97 -15.63
C PHE A 5 11.28 29.60 -16.29
N GLY A 6 10.02 29.31 -16.64
CA GLY A 6 9.67 28.06 -17.33
C GLY A 6 10.30 27.93 -18.72
N ALA A 7 10.39 29.03 -19.48
CA ALA A 7 11.03 29.04 -20.79
C ALA A 7 12.55 28.83 -20.69
N VAL A 8 13.21 29.50 -19.74
CA VAL A 8 14.65 29.28 -19.46
C VAL A 8 14.90 27.86 -19.00
N PHE A 9 14.07 27.34 -18.09
CA PHE A 9 14.16 25.95 -17.65
C PHE A 9 14.01 24.97 -18.80
N ASN A 10 12.99 25.15 -19.65
CA ASN A 10 12.78 24.30 -20.82
C ASN A 10 13.96 24.37 -21.81
N TYR A 11 14.51 25.57 -22.03
CA TYR A 11 15.66 25.75 -22.92
C TYR A 11 16.91 25.02 -22.38
N VAL A 12 17.15 25.12 -21.06
CA VAL A 12 18.36 24.52 -20.44
C VAL A 12 18.23 22.99 -20.29
N THR A 13 17.04 22.48 -20.02
CA THR A 13 16.84 21.08 -19.61
C THR A 13 16.11 20.22 -20.63
N GLY A 14 15.50 20.81 -21.65
CA GLY A 14 14.59 20.13 -22.59
C GLY A 14 13.25 19.72 -21.97
N ASN A 15 12.99 20.05 -20.67
CA ASN A 15 11.80 19.64 -19.96
C ASN A 15 10.79 20.81 -19.86
N ASN A 16 9.56 20.57 -20.30
CA ASN A 16 8.52 21.58 -20.41
C ASN A 16 7.57 21.67 -19.19
N ILE A 17 7.75 20.86 -18.15
CA ILE A 17 6.80 20.74 -17.02
C ILE A 17 6.57 22.07 -16.31
N VAL A 18 7.62 22.84 -16.05
CA VAL A 18 7.53 24.15 -15.41
C VAL A 18 6.83 25.18 -16.31
N LEU A 19 7.16 25.16 -17.61
CA LEU A 19 6.55 26.05 -18.58
C LEU A 19 5.05 25.77 -18.73
N LEU A 20 4.66 24.51 -18.87
CA LEU A 20 3.26 24.09 -18.95
C LEU A 20 2.49 24.47 -17.68
N THR A 21 3.06 24.21 -16.50
CA THR A 21 2.45 24.56 -15.23
C THR A 21 2.27 26.06 -15.08
N ALA A 22 3.30 26.85 -15.39
CA ALA A 22 3.24 28.31 -15.33
C ALA A 22 2.21 28.88 -16.30
N THR A 23 2.18 28.37 -17.53
CA THR A 23 1.23 28.80 -18.56
C THR A 23 -0.20 28.48 -18.17
N ALA A 24 -0.46 27.25 -17.70
CA ALA A 24 -1.77 26.83 -17.25
C ALA A 24 -2.26 27.64 -16.03
N ALA A 25 -1.38 27.89 -15.05
CA ALA A 25 -1.70 28.71 -13.89
C ALA A 25 -2.02 30.17 -14.26
N ILE A 26 -1.29 30.75 -15.24
CA ILE A 26 -1.55 32.11 -15.73
C ILE A 26 -2.85 32.18 -16.53
N ALA A 27 -3.19 31.14 -17.31
CA ALA A 27 -4.48 31.05 -17.99
C ALA A 27 -5.67 31.10 -17.02
N GLY A 28 -5.47 30.67 -15.77
CA GLY A 28 -6.45 30.79 -14.68
C GLY A 28 -6.57 32.20 -14.04
N MET A 29 -5.76 33.17 -14.47
CA MET A 29 -5.79 34.52 -13.89
C MET A 29 -7.14 35.21 -14.13
N GLY A 30 -7.74 35.76 -13.06
CA GLY A 30 -9.05 36.37 -13.11
C GLY A 30 -10.24 35.40 -13.12
N VAL A 31 -9.99 34.10 -13.15
CA VAL A 31 -11.02 33.07 -12.98
C VAL A 31 -11.10 32.67 -11.51
N SER A 32 -12.31 32.38 -11.01
CA SER A 32 -12.45 31.92 -9.63
C SER A 32 -11.78 30.56 -9.41
N ALA A 33 -11.11 30.40 -8.28
CA ALA A 33 -10.44 29.15 -7.90
C ALA A 33 -11.38 27.94 -7.98
N ASP A 34 -12.61 28.08 -7.48
CA ASP A 34 -13.60 26.98 -7.51
C ASP A 34 -13.93 26.54 -8.95
N LYS A 35 -14.10 27.47 -9.90
CA LYS A 35 -14.37 27.12 -11.30
C LYS A 35 -13.20 26.36 -11.93
N ILE A 36 -11.97 26.78 -11.65
CA ILE A 36 -10.76 26.11 -12.14
C ILE A 36 -10.70 24.68 -11.58
N LEU A 37 -10.91 24.51 -10.27
CA LEU A 37 -10.89 23.19 -9.63
C LEU A 37 -12.03 22.30 -10.15
N ILE A 38 -13.24 22.83 -10.33
CA ILE A 38 -14.35 22.09 -10.94
C ILE A 38 -13.99 21.62 -12.35
N SER A 39 -13.42 22.51 -13.17
CA SER A 39 -12.98 22.15 -14.52
C SER A 39 -11.90 21.05 -14.50
N GLY A 40 -10.95 21.14 -13.58
CA GLY A 40 -9.94 20.11 -13.38
C GLY A 40 -10.54 18.76 -12.95
N ILE A 41 -11.48 18.77 -12.00
CA ILE A 41 -12.23 17.56 -11.59
C ILE A 41 -12.96 16.95 -12.78
N CYS A 42 -13.69 17.76 -13.57
CA CYS A 42 -14.38 17.29 -14.76
C CYS A 42 -13.41 16.68 -15.78
N GLY A 43 -12.26 17.32 -16.03
CA GLY A 43 -11.22 16.79 -16.91
C GLY A 43 -10.70 15.43 -16.46
N ASN A 44 -10.44 15.28 -15.17
CA ASN A 44 -10.00 14.01 -14.58
C ASN A 44 -11.08 12.93 -14.65
N LEU A 45 -12.35 13.28 -14.42
CA LEU A 45 -13.45 12.34 -14.58
C LEU A 45 -13.60 11.89 -16.03
N VAL A 46 -13.45 12.79 -17.01
CA VAL A 46 -13.44 12.43 -18.44
C VAL A 46 -12.30 11.47 -18.74
N MET A 47 -11.10 11.70 -18.18
CA MET A 47 -9.96 10.80 -18.36
C MET A 47 -10.22 9.41 -17.76
N ILE A 48 -10.82 9.33 -16.58
CA ILE A 48 -11.23 8.05 -15.97
C ILE A 48 -12.30 7.37 -16.82
N CYS A 49 -13.34 8.10 -17.27
CA CYS A 49 -14.38 7.54 -18.13
C CYS A 49 -13.82 7.02 -19.45
N ASN A 50 -12.88 7.75 -20.08
CA ASN A 50 -12.19 7.29 -21.27
C ASN A 50 -11.39 6.02 -21.01
N ASN A 51 -10.69 5.95 -19.88
CA ASN A 51 -9.94 4.74 -19.49
C ASN A 51 -10.87 3.54 -19.26
N ILE A 52 -12.01 3.75 -18.58
CA ILE A 52 -13.07 2.74 -18.43
C ILE A 52 -13.57 2.27 -19.81
N TYR A 53 -13.87 3.22 -20.72
CA TYR A 53 -14.35 2.91 -22.06
C TYR A 53 -13.33 2.07 -22.84
N VAL A 54 -12.06 2.48 -22.88
CA VAL A 54 -10.99 1.75 -23.56
C VAL A 54 -10.82 0.35 -22.97
N THR A 55 -10.88 0.22 -21.64
CA THR A 55 -10.76 -1.08 -20.95
C THR A 55 -11.91 -2.01 -21.34
N LEU A 56 -13.15 -1.52 -21.36
CA LEU A 56 -14.32 -2.32 -21.77
C LEU A 56 -14.27 -2.70 -23.24
N MET A 57 -13.85 -1.79 -24.12
CA MET A 57 -13.75 -2.05 -25.56
C MET A 57 -12.63 -3.02 -25.93
N SER A 58 -11.59 -3.13 -25.10
CA SER A 58 -10.51 -4.11 -25.29
C SER A 58 -10.88 -5.52 -24.80
N GLY A 59 -12.09 -5.73 -24.31
CA GLY A 59 -12.58 -7.04 -23.84
C GLY A 59 -12.05 -7.46 -22.47
N TYR A 60 -11.30 -6.59 -21.80
CA TYR A 60 -10.85 -6.82 -20.42
C TYR A 60 -11.95 -6.39 -19.43
N GLY A 61 -11.96 -6.99 -18.24
CA GLY A 61 -12.79 -6.53 -17.13
C GLY A 61 -12.47 -5.09 -16.72
N LEU A 62 -13.41 -4.40 -16.05
CA LEU A 62 -13.23 -3.00 -15.61
C LEU A 62 -11.99 -2.82 -14.75
N PHE A 63 -11.68 -3.79 -13.91
CA PHE A 63 -10.48 -3.86 -13.10
C PHE A 63 -9.69 -5.09 -13.52
N VAL A 64 -8.49 -4.85 -14.03
CA VAL A 64 -7.55 -5.89 -14.44
C VAL A 64 -6.60 -6.16 -13.28
N ALA A 65 -6.17 -7.41 -13.11
CA ALA A 65 -5.14 -7.73 -12.13
C ALA A 65 -3.86 -6.93 -12.44
N ASP A 66 -3.33 -6.25 -11.44
CA ASP A 66 -2.01 -5.63 -11.53
C ASP A 66 -0.94 -6.73 -11.32
N ASN A 67 0.17 -6.64 -12.00
CA ASN A 67 1.31 -7.54 -11.79
C ASN A 67 2.00 -7.32 -10.44
N GLN A 68 1.52 -6.33 -9.67
CA GLN A 68 2.02 -6.01 -8.34
C GLN A 68 1.22 -6.73 -7.24
N GLU A 69 1.94 -7.18 -6.24
CA GLU A 69 1.37 -7.67 -4.99
C GLU A 69 1.54 -6.65 -3.89
N ARG A 70 0.50 -6.47 -3.07
CA ARG A 70 0.50 -5.49 -2.00
C ARG A 70 -0.07 -6.05 -0.72
N GLN A 71 0.43 -5.52 0.39
CA GLN A 71 -0.05 -5.84 1.73
C GLN A 71 -1.24 -4.94 2.11
N TYR A 72 -2.28 -5.55 2.67
CA TYR A 72 -3.39 -4.82 3.29
C TYR A 72 -3.13 -4.58 4.77
N ILE A 73 -3.52 -3.41 5.29
CA ILE A 73 -3.27 -3.01 6.69
C ILE A 73 -3.78 -4.05 7.70
N LEU A 74 -4.96 -4.64 7.45
CA LEU A 74 -5.59 -5.59 8.38
C LEU A 74 -5.18 -7.06 8.14
N LEU A 75 -4.35 -7.35 7.13
CA LEU A 75 -3.92 -8.70 6.78
C LEU A 75 -2.43 -8.96 7.08
N GLY A 76 -1.78 -8.05 7.80
CA GLY A 76 -0.39 -8.19 8.23
C GLY A 76 0.59 -8.27 7.05
N ASP A 77 1.55 -9.18 7.14
CA ASP A 77 2.62 -9.33 6.15
C ASP A 77 2.19 -10.09 4.88
N ASN A 78 0.92 -10.53 4.82
CA ASN A 78 0.42 -11.23 3.65
C ASN A 78 0.25 -10.29 2.47
N THR A 79 0.70 -10.71 1.30
CA THR A 79 0.53 -9.97 0.05
C THR A 79 -0.56 -10.60 -0.81
N PHE A 80 -1.25 -9.76 -1.57
CA PHE A 80 -2.33 -10.16 -2.45
C PHE A 80 -2.22 -9.42 -3.77
N SER A 81 -2.65 -10.06 -4.84
CA SER A 81 -2.80 -9.38 -6.13
C SER A 81 -3.80 -8.24 -6.00
N VAL A 82 -3.44 -7.07 -6.49
CA VAL A 82 -4.27 -5.88 -6.52
C VAL A 82 -4.78 -5.62 -7.93
N SER A 83 -5.79 -4.78 -8.04
CA SER A 83 -6.39 -4.44 -9.32
C SER A 83 -5.95 -3.07 -9.78
N LYS A 84 -5.81 -2.91 -11.09
CA LYS A 84 -5.56 -1.62 -11.75
C LYS A 84 -6.63 -1.34 -12.78
N MET A 85 -6.75 -0.10 -13.17
CA MET A 85 -7.61 0.33 -14.26
C MET A 85 -6.75 0.63 -15.48
N ASN A 86 -6.61 -0.33 -16.38
CA ASN A 86 -5.85 -0.25 -17.63
C ASN A 86 -4.52 0.52 -17.51
N ASN A 87 -4.49 1.80 -17.87
CA ASN A 87 -3.28 2.64 -17.90
C ASN A 87 -2.84 3.20 -16.54
N PHE A 88 -3.61 2.97 -15.46
CA PHE A 88 -3.22 3.36 -14.11
C PHE A 88 -2.73 2.14 -13.34
N SER A 89 -1.53 2.19 -12.80
CA SER A 89 -1.10 1.20 -11.80
C SER A 89 -2.04 1.26 -10.58
N SER A 90 -2.01 0.25 -9.74
CA SER A 90 -2.87 0.22 -8.55
C SER A 90 -2.64 1.43 -7.63
N THR A 91 -1.38 1.85 -7.43
CA THR A 91 -1.05 3.06 -6.64
C THR A 91 -1.47 4.34 -7.31
N ASP A 92 -1.19 4.48 -8.61
CA ASP A 92 -1.55 5.67 -9.38
C ASP A 92 -3.05 5.88 -9.39
N PHE A 93 -3.83 4.80 -9.48
CA PHE A 93 -5.29 4.88 -9.38
C PHE A 93 -5.73 5.39 -8.00
N GLY A 94 -5.13 4.89 -6.91
CA GLY A 94 -5.38 5.39 -5.57
C GLY A 94 -4.98 6.86 -5.39
N ALA A 95 -3.81 7.25 -5.89
CA ALA A 95 -3.32 8.63 -5.86
C ALA A 95 -4.22 9.56 -6.69
N HIS A 96 -4.61 9.13 -7.89
CA HIS A 96 -5.51 9.90 -8.76
C HIS A 96 -6.86 10.17 -8.09
N TYR A 97 -7.41 9.15 -7.44
CA TYR A 97 -8.62 9.30 -6.65
C TYR A 97 -8.45 10.33 -5.52
N PHE A 98 -7.35 10.29 -4.75
CA PHE A 98 -7.05 11.28 -3.72
C PHE A 98 -7.01 12.70 -4.28
N TRP A 99 -6.33 12.90 -5.41
CA TRP A 99 -6.19 14.21 -6.05
C TRP A 99 -7.46 14.72 -6.74
N ILE A 100 -8.49 13.90 -6.90
CA ILE A 100 -9.85 14.33 -7.26
C ILE A 100 -10.63 14.73 -6.01
N ILE A 101 -10.53 13.95 -4.92
CA ILE A 101 -11.31 14.19 -3.70
C ILE A 101 -10.85 15.45 -2.96
N ALA A 102 -9.56 15.75 -2.94
CA ALA A 102 -9.04 16.95 -2.27
C ALA A 102 -9.62 18.26 -2.86
N PRO A 103 -9.57 18.51 -4.19
CA PRO A 103 -10.25 19.66 -4.80
C PRO A 103 -11.78 19.61 -4.67
N TYR A 104 -12.39 18.43 -4.74
CA TYR A 104 -13.83 18.29 -4.52
C TYR A 104 -14.23 18.81 -3.13
N LEU A 105 -13.54 18.36 -2.10
CA LEU A 105 -13.80 18.81 -0.73
C LEU A 105 -13.51 20.31 -0.54
N TRP A 106 -12.52 20.85 -1.26
CA TRP A 106 -12.26 22.29 -1.29
C TRP A 106 -13.47 23.09 -1.81
N VAL A 107 -13.99 22.68 -2.99
CA VAL A 107 -15.13 23.35 -3.64
C VAL A 107 -16.41 23.19 -2.81
N ARG A 108 -16.64 22.02 -2.25
CA ARG A 108 -17.84 21.76 -1.42
C ARG A 108 -17.77 22.53 -0.09
N GLY A 109 -16.60 22.60 0.54
CA GLY A 109 -16.40 23.32 1.79
C GLY A 109 -17.52 23.03 2.81
N LYS A 110 -18.12 24.11 3.37
CA LYS A 110 -19.23 23.99 4.34
C LYS A 110 -20.54 23.46 3.76
N LYS A 111 -20.68 23.39 2.44
CA LYS A 111 -21.90 22.93 1.76
C LYS A 111 -21.97 21.40 1.65
N ILE A 112 -20.91 20.68 2.04
CA ILE A 112 -20.89 19.22 2.00
C ILE A 112 -22.03 18.61 2.80
N THR A 113 -22.69 17.59 2.26
CA THR A 113 -23.80 16.90 2.90
C THR A 113 -23.31 15.67 3.68
N TRP A 114 -24.14 15.15 4.59
CA TRP A 114 -23.82 13.91 5.28
C TRP A 114 -23.72 12.72 4.33
N GLY A 115 -24.60 12.65 3.32
CA GLY A 115 -24.54 11.62 2.30
C GLY A 115 -23.23 11.62 1.53
N GLU A 116 -22.69 12.82 1.19
CA GLU A 116 -21.39 12.94 0.53
C GLU A 116 -20.25 12.45 1.44
N ILE A 117 -20.27 12.80 2.73
CA ILE A 117 -19.24 12.36 3.70
C ILE A 117 -19.21 10.81 3.77
N PHE A 118 -20.37 10.18 3.97
CA PHE A 118 -20.45 8.73 4.06
C PHE A 118 -20.22 8.04 2.71
N GLY A 119 -20.71 8.62 1.60
CA GLY A 119 -20.45 8.11 0.26
C GLY A 119 -18.97 8.10 -0.09
N LEU A 120 -18.25 9.20 0.23
CA LEU A 120 -16.79 9.28 0.04
C LEU A 120 -16.05 8.28 0.94
N ALA A 121 -16.50 8.06 2.18
CA ALA A 121 -15.89 7.07 3.05
C ALA A 121 -16.07 5.65 2.50
N GLY A 122 -17.26 5.29 2.05
CA GLY A 122 -17.53 3.97 1.42
C GLY A 122 -16.74 3.78 0.14
N LEU A 123 -16.68 4.79 -0.72
CA LEU A 123 -15.89 4.75 -1.95
C LEU A 123 -14.39 4.63 -1.65
N ASN A 124 -13.88 5.31 -0.62
CA ASN A 124 -12.49 5.20 -0.21
C ASN A 124 -12.13 3.77 0.24
N ILE A 125 -13.01 3.14 1.03
CA ILE A 125 -12.85 1.74 1.44
C ILE A 125 -12.85 0.83 0.20
N PHE A 126 -13.80 1.03 -0.72
CA PHE A 126 -13.89 0.24 -1.95
C PHE A 126 -12.62 0.36 -2.81
N ILE A 127 -12.15 1.56 -3.09
CA ILE A 127 -10.91 1.77 -3.86
C ILE A 127 -9.70 1.12 -3.15
N TYR A 128 -9.64 1.23 -1.83
CA TYR A 128 -8.57 0.58 -1.07
C TYR A 128 -8.60 -0.95 -1.20
N THR A 129 -9.77 -1.60 -1.19
CA THR A 129 -9.85 -3.06 -1.37
C THR A 129 -9.42 -3.52 -2.77
N LEU A 130 -9.44 -2.62 -3.77
CA LEU A 130 -8.94 -2.89 -5.11
C LEU A 130 -7.41 -2.67 -5.21
N THR A 131 -6.92 -1.59 -4.61
CA THR A 131 -5.58 -1.05 -4.88
C THR A 131 -4.56 -1.27 -3.78
N ALA A 132 -5.01 -1.52 -2.54
CA ALA A 132 -4.20 -1.51 -1.32
C ALA A 132 -3.31 -0.24 -1.18
N ALA A 133 -3.74 0.90 -1.75
CA ALA A 133 -3.03 2.19 -1.69
C ALA A 133 -3.20 2.82 -0.29
N LYS A 134 -2.30 2.54 0.64
CA LYS A 134 -2.38 2.93 2.06
C LYS A 134 -2.35 4.44 2.26
N THR A 135 -1.49 5.14 1.53
CA THR A 135 -1.32 6.60 1.62
C THR A 135 -2.59 7.33 1.18
N ALA A 136 -3.15 6.95 0.03
CA ALA A 136 -4.42 7.52 -0.45
C ALA A 136 -5.55 7.26 0.55
N LEU A 137 -5.69 6.02 1.06
CA LEU A 137 -6.68 5.67 2.07
C LEU A 137 -6.59 6.59 3.28
N LEU A 138 -5.39 6.72 3.88
CA LEU A 138 -5.17 7.52 5.08
C LEU A 138 -5.45 9.01 4.83
N CYS A 139 -4.89 9.57 3.76
CA CYS A 139 -5.06 10.98 3.43
C CYS A 139 -6.53 11.34 3.19
N ILE A 140 -7.28 10.50 2.47
CA ILE A 140 -8.71 10.72 2.23
C ILE A 140 -9.51 10.60 3.53
N PHE A 141 -9.21 9.64 4.40
CA PHE A 141 -9.87 9.57 5.71
C PHE A 141 -9.60 10.80 6.57
N ILE A 142 -8.37 11.33 6.59
CA ILE A 142 -8.06 12.58 7.29
C ILE A 142 -8.90 13.73 6.72
N LEU A 143 -9.01 13.86 5.39
CA LEU A 143 -9.84 14.88 4.74
C LEU A 143 -11.32 14.74 5.08
N ILE A 144 -11.86 13.51 5.03
CA ILE A 144 -13.26 13.21 5.39
C ILE A 144 -13.51 13.53 6.87
N PHE A 145 -12.58 13.16 7.76
CA PHE A 145 -12.66 13.47 9.18
C PHE A 145 -12.66 14.99 9.41
N CYS A 146 -11.81 15.74 8.73
CA CYS A 146 -11.81 17.20 8.80
C CYS A 146 -13.14 17.80 8.31
N ALA A 147 -13.71 17.27 7.23
CA ALA A 147 -15.03 17.68 6.74
C ALA A 147 -16.15 17.36 7.74
N PHE A 148 -16.10 16.21 8.39
CA PHE A 148 -17.00 15.80 9.45
C PHE A 148 -16.91 16.74 10.66
N VAL A 149 -15.71 17.01 11.15
CA VAL A 149 -15.47 17.95 12.25
C VAL A 149 -15.99 19.35 11.90
N MET A 150 -15.70 19.85 10.70
CA MET A 150 -16.17 21.14 10.23
C MET A 150 -17.70 21.23 10.22
N LYS A 151 -18.39 20.13 9.93
CA LYS A 151 -19.84 20.07 9.89
C LYS A 151 -20.47 19.99 11.29
N ILE A 152 -19.84 19.29 12.22
CA ILE A 152 -20.32 19.13 13.60
C ILE A 152 -19.97 20.37 14.46
N TRP A 153 -18.80 20.97 14.25
CA TRP A 153 -18.29 22.05 15.09
C TRP A 153 -19.29 23.19 15.35
N PRO A 154 -20.05 23.70 14.35
CA PRO A 154 -21.06 24.73 14.60
C PRO A 154 -22.21 24.27 15.51
N LEU A 155 -22.54 22.97 15.51
CA LEU A 155 -23.59 22.39 16.34
C LEU A 155 -23.14 22.33 17.81
N ILE A 156 -21.89 21.97 18.05
CA ILE A 156 -21.28 21.91 19.39
C ILE A 156 -21.01 23.31 19.91
N SER A 157 -20.43 24.20 19.08
CA SER A 157 -20.04 25.55 19.47
C SER A 157 -21.22 26.47 19.83
N LYS A 158 -22.42 26.27 19.28
CA LYS A 158 -23.62 27.02 19.68
C LYS A 158 -23.98 26.80 21.14
N ASN A 159 -23.81 25.58 21.64
CA ASN A 159 -24.09 25.24 23.04
C ASN A 159 -23.04 25.82 24.01
N THR A 160 -21.81 26.07 23.53
CA THR A 160 -20.71 26.59 24.37
C THR A 160 -20.68 28.11 24.42
N LYS A 161 -21.05 28.80 23.34
CA LYS A 161 -21.10 30.26 23.28
C LYS A 161 -22.18 30.87 24.18
N SER A 162 -23.24 30.15 24.48
CA SER A 162 -24.27 30.53 25.45
C SER A 162 -23.74 30.62 26.90
N LYS A 163 -22.60 30.00 27.20
CA LYS A 163 -22.02 29.95 28.55
C LYS A 163 -20.79 30.86 28.75
N MET A 164 -20.23 31.49 27.70
CA MET A 164 -18.98 32.25 27.75
C MET A 164 -19.10 33.67 27.10
N ALA A 165 -20.21 34.33 27.29
CA ALA A 165 -20.31 35.76 26.92
C ALA A 165 -19.54 36.59 27.96
N GLY A 166 -18.31 37.02 27.62
CA GLY A 166 -17.61 38.01 28.42
C GLY A 166 -16.09 37.89 28.59
N THR A 167 -15.43 36.85 28.08
CA THR A 167 -13.98 36.76 28.20
C THR A 167 -13.29 36.78 26.83
N GLU A 168 -12.41 37.80 26.60
CA GLU A 168 -11.45 37.75 25.48
C GLU A 168 -10.57 36.52 25.63
N VAL A 169 -10.83 35.52 24.78
CA VAL A 169 -10.01 34.32 24.76
C VAL A 169 -8.71 34.66 24.05
N LYS A 170 -7.62 34.89 24.79
CA LYS A 170 -6.26 34.94 24.23
C LYS A 170 -6.00 33.66 23.43
N GLU A 171 -5.70 33.82 22.14
CA GLU A 171 -5.34 32.69 21.29
C GLU A 171 -4.19 31.88 21.91
N SER A 172 -4.42 30.61 22.21
CA SER A 172 -3.39 29.73 22.77
C SER A 172 -2.18 29.64 21.84
N ILE A 173 -0.99 29.55 22.41
CA ILE A 173 0.27 29.33 21.68
C ILE A 173 0.15 28.10 20.74
N PHE A 174 -0.54 27.05 21.18
CA PHE A 174 -0.78 25.86 20.36
C PHE A 174 -1.59 26.15 19.08
N VAL A 175 -2.61 27.02 19.16
CA VAL A 175 -3.39 27.42 17.99
C VAL A 175 -2.53 28.23 17.02
N LYS A 176 -1.66 29.11 17.53
CA LYS A 176 -0.72 29.86 16.69
C LYS A 176 0.28 28.95 15.99
N LEU A 177 0.89 28.00 16.71
CA LEU A 177 1.81 27.03 16.14
C LEU A 177 1.12 26.13 15.11
N PHE A 178 -0.06 25.64 15.41
CA PHE A 178 -0.86 24.83 14.48
C PHE A 178 -1.16 25.59 13.19
N ASN A 179 -1.56 26.85 13.29
CA ASN A 179 -1.81 27.72 12.14
C ASN A 179 -0.53 27.95 11.31
N ILE A 180 0.64 28.06 11.93
CA ILE A 180 1.92 28.19 11.25
C ILE A 180 2.25 26.88 10.53
N CYS A 181 2.14 25.75 11.21
CA CYS A 181 2.42 24.42 10.63
C CYS A 181 1.54 24.15 9.40
N ILE A 182 0.24 24.47 9.47
CA ILE A 182 -0.66 24.31 8.33
C ILE A 182 -0.25 25.23 7.18
N LYS A 183 0.04 26.50 7.44
CA LYS A 183 0.38 27.49 6.38
C LYS A 183 1.67 27.18 5.64
N TYR A 184 2.63 26.56 6.31
CA TYR A 184 3.95 26.26 5.77
C TYR A 184 4.19 24.76 5.59
N SER A 185 3.13 23.95 5.56
CA SER A 185 3.22 22.50 5.54
C SER A 185 4.07 21.97 4.38
N PHE A 186 3.97 22.52 3.18
CA PHE A 186 4.82 22.11 2.04
C PHE A 186 6.30 22.35 2.33
N VAL A 187 6.65 23.50 2.88
CA VAL A 187 8.05 23.81 3.23
C VAL A 187 8.53 22.90 4.37
N ILE A 188 7.70 22.70 5.39
CA ILE A 188 8.02 21.87 6.55
C ILE A 188 8.26 20.41 6.11
N PHE A 189 7.32 19.82 5.34
CA PHE A 189 7.46 18.43 4.90
C PHE A 189 8.60 18.24 3.90
N ALA A 190 8.84 19.21 3.00
CA ALA A 190 10.02 19.21 2.13
C ALA A 190 11.32 19.21 2.95
N SER A 191 11.43 20.11 3.94
CA SER A 191 12.60 20.19 4.80
C SER A 191 12.82 18.91 5.60
N ILE A 192 11.76 18.34 6.17
CA ILE A 192 11.79 17.08 6.90
C ILE A 192 12.25 15.94 5.98
N SER A 193 11.66 15.81 4.78
CA SER A 193 12.00 14.74 3.84
C SER A 193 13.46 14.81 3.39
N ILE A 194 13.94 16.00 3.05
CA ILE A 194 15.33 16.21 2.62
C ILE A 194 16.30 15.96 3.79
N PHE A 195 16.01 16.55 4.96
CA PHE A 195 16.84 16.42 6.15
C PHE A 195 17.00 14.95 6.58
N PHE A 196 15.91 14.22 6.73
CA PHE A 196 15.98 12.81 7.14
C PHE A 196 16.56 11.90 6.06
N SER A 197 16.37 12.19 4.77
CA SER A 197 17.06 11.47 3.69
C SER A 197 18.57 11.68 3.75
N CYS A 198 19.05 12.90 4.00
CA CYS A 198 20.47 13.17 4.17
C CYS A 198 21.07 12.47 5.41
N LEU A 199 20.35 12.47 6.53
CA LEU A 199 20.79 11.85 7.78
C LEU A 199 20.64 10.32 7.81
N PHE A 200 19.88 9.74 6.91
CA PHE A 200 19.56 8.30 6.96
C PHE A 200 20.83 7.46 7.01
N THR A 201 20.88 6.52 7.96
CA THR A 201 21.90 5.49 8.07
C THR A 201 21.29 4.19 8.60
N CYS A 202 21.74 3.06 8.09
CA CYS A 202 21.30 1.74 8.53
C CYS A 202 21.75 1.40 9.97
N SER A 203 22.71 2.13 10.54
CA SER A 203 23.17 1.92 11.92
C SER A 203 22.25 2.53 12.98
N SER A 204 21.29 3.37 12.60
CA SER A 204 20.35 4.00 13.54
C SER A 204 19.00 3.25 13.57
N PRO A 205 18.65 2.57 14.69
CA PRO A 205 17.36 1.86 14.79
C PRO A 205 16.15 2.77 14.63
N LEU A 206 16.25 4.04 15.08
CA LEU A 206 15.18 5.03 14.92
C LEU A 206 14.95 5.37 13.45
N LEU A 207 16.04 5.65 12.71
CA LEU A 207 15.92 5.99 11.27
C LEU A 207 15.48 4.80 10.44
N LEU A 208 15.85 3.57 10.81
CA LEU A 208 15.34 2.36 10.19
C LEU A 208 13.82 2.24 10.37
N ARG A 209 13.33 2.40 11.59
CA ARG A 209 11.87 2.36 11.86
C ARG A 209 11.11 3.45 11.10
N ILE A 210 11.62 4.69 11.08
CA ILE A 210 11.00 5.76 10.30
C ILE A 210 11.00 5.41 8.82
N ASN A 211 12.11 4.88 8.30
CA ASN A 211 12.23 4.47 6.91
C ASN A 211 11.23 3.36 6.52
N GLU A 212 10.97 2.40 7.42
CA GLU A 212 9.94 1.38 7.24
C GLU A 212 8.54 2.00 7.18
N VAL A 213 8.22 2.92 8.10
CA VAL A 213 6.92 3.63 8.14
C VAL A 213 6.66 4.41 6.85
N VAL A 214 7.69 5.06 6.30
CA VAL A 214 7.60 5.79 5.02
C VAL A 214 8.02 4.92 3.82
N HIS A 215 7.82 3.62 3.90
CA HIS A 215 8.04 2.65 2.81
C HIS A 215 9.38 2.82 2.08
N ARG A 216 10.48 2.95 2.85
CA ARG A 216 11.87 3.12 2.37
C ARG A 216 12.16 4.43 1.63
N ARG A 217 11.29 5.46 1.74
CA ARG A 217 11.49 6.75 1.05
C ARG A 217 12.77 7.48 1.50
N LEU A 218 13.21 7.29 2.76
CA LEU A 218 14.44 7.92 3.25
C LEU A 218 15.69 7.29 2.62
N SER A 219 15.74 5.96 2.55
CA SER A 219 16.88 5.25 1.95
C SER A 219 16.97 5.52 0.45
N LEU A 220 15.83 5.48 -0.27
CA LEU A 220 15.77 5.81 -1.69
C LEU A 220 16.16 7.28 -1.94
N GLY A 221 15.68 8.20 -1.10
CA GLY A 221 16.05 9.62 -1.17
C GLY A 221 17.54 9.84 -0.97
N LYS A 222 18.13 9.21 0.06
CA LYS A 222 19.60 9.27 0.27
C LYS A 222 20.37 8.73 -0.91
N ARG A 223 19.94 7.56 -1.41
CA ARG A 223 20.57 6.94 -2.57
C ARG A 223 20.53 7.88 -3.79
N GLY A 224 19.35 8.44 -4.10
CA GLY A 224 19.22 9.41 -5.19
C GLY A 224 20.12 10.65 -5.02
N ILE A 225 20.23 11.20 -3.80
CA ILE A 225 21.12 12.33 -3.51
C ILE A 225 22.59 11.96 -3.73
N LEU A 226 23.02 10.76 -3.30
CA LEU A 226 24.41 10.31 -3.42
C LEU A 226 24.78 9.97 -4.87
N GLU A 227 23.89 9.32 -5.61
CA GLU A 227 24.13 8.89 -7.00
C GLU A 227 24.07 10.05 -7.99
N HIS A 228 23.16 10.99 -7.79
CA HIS A 228 22.87 12.04 -8.77
C HIS A 228 23.28 13.44 -8.34
N GLY A 229 23.53 13.66 -7.06
CA GLY A 229 23.83 14.98 -6.52
C GLY A 229 22.62 15.91 -6.43
N ILE A 230 22.88 17.15 -5.99
CA ILE A 230 21.88 18.23 -5.92
C ILE A 230 22.33 19.35 -6.86
N HIS A 231 21.49 19.67 -7.83
CA HIS A 231 21.78 20.67 -8.86
C HIS A 231 20.81 21.84 -8.79
N LEU A 232 21.23 23.01 -9.31
CA LEU A 232 20.34 24.18 -9.40
C LEU A 232 19.22 23.94 -10.43
N PHE A 233 19.53 23.32 -11.56
CA PHE A 233 18.60 22.92 -12.62
C PHE A 233 18.66 21.39 -12.80
N ALA A 234 17.73 20.87 -13.62
CA ALA A 234 17.63 19.44 -13.90
C ALA A 234 18.97 18.84 -14.35
N SER A 235 19.22 17.63 -13.88
CA SER A 235 20.43 16.87 -14.17
C SER A 235 20.32 15.96 -15.40
N GLY A 236 19.17 15.95 -16.10
CA GLY A 236 18.92 15.05 -17.25
C GLY A 236 18.65 13.58 -16.85
N ILE A 237 18.45 13.32 -15.57
CA ILE A 237 18.17 11.98 -15.04
C ILE A 237 16.74 11.60 -15.41
N GLN A 238 16.57 10.36 -15.83
CA GLN A 238 15.25 9.76 -16.02
C GLN A 238 14.89 8.91 -14.81
N ASN A 239 13.63 9.01 -14.40
CA ASN A 239 13.07 8.22 -13.30
C ASN A 239 12.55 6.90 -13.89
N TYR A 240 13.23 5.80 -13.60
CA TYR A 240 12.87 4.48 -14.10
C TYR A 240 12.16 3.67 -13.03
N GLY A 241 11.07 3.01 -13.39
CA GLY A 241 10.46 1.98 -12.55
C GLY A 241 11.18 0.64 -12.64
N MET A 242 10.71 -0.34 -11.88
CA MET A 242 11.30 -1.70 -11.83
C MET A 242 11.35 -2.39 -13.21
N ASP A 243 10.35 -2.14 -14.07
CA ASP A 243 10.20 -2.83 -15.36
C ASP A 243 11.09 -2.27 -16.49
N SER A 244 11.78 -1.16 -16.26
CA SER A 244 12.51 -0.44 -17.29
C SER A 244 14.03 -0.39 -17.08
N SER A 245 14.55 -0.89 -15.95
CA SER A 245 15.99 -0.97 -15.71
C SER A 245 16.56 -2.30 -16.20
N ALA A 246 17.57 -2.26 -17.06
CA ALA A 246 18.27 -3.46 -17.54
C ALA A 246 18.88 -4.29 -16.38
N ASP A 247 19.09 -3.68 -15.22
CA ASP A 247 19.75 -4.27 -14.06
C ASP A 247 18.77 -4.69 -12.95
N GLY A 248 17.45 -4.52 -13.14
CA GLY A 248 16.42 -4.91 -12.15
C GLY A 248 16.41 -4.07 -10.87
N PHE A 249 17.13 -2.94 -10.82
CA PHE A 249 17.16 -2.07 -9.64
C PHE A 249 16.03 -1.03 -9.68
N TYR A 250 15.26 -0.99 -8.60
CA TYR A 250 14.29 0.07 -8.39
C TYR A 250 14.98 1.39 -8.06
N ASN A 251 14.87 2.37 -8.95
CA ASN A 251 15.44 3.72 -8.79
C ASN A 251 14.38 4.83 -8.81
N PHE A 252 13.11 4.48 -8.67
CA PHE A 252 12.03 5.45 -8.71
C PHE A 252 11.99 6.28 -7.42
N LEU A 253 11.94 7.61 -7.57
CA LEU A 253 11.88 8.55 -6.46
C LEU A 253 10.43 8.97 -6.21
N ASP A 254 9.74 8.22 -5.36
CA ASP A 254 8.32 8.46 -5.09
C ASP A 254 8.05 9.72 -4.23
N CYS A 255 8.98 10.11 -3.35
CA CYS A 255 8.81 11.33 -2.58
C CYS A 255 8.89 12.56 -3.49
N SER A 256 7.80 13.32 -3.63
CA SER A 256 7.73 14.51 -4.49
C SER A 256 8.85 15.52 -4.24
N TYR A 257 9.21 15.74 -2.99
CA TYR A 257 10.22 16.73 -2.61
C TYR A 257 11.62 16.32 -3.06
N ILE A 258 11.96 15.04 -2.89
CA ILE A 258 13.23 14.48 -3.34
C ILE A 258 13.24 14.35 -4.86
N ASN A 259 12.12 13.92 -5.44
CA ASN A 259 11.94 13.82 -6.89
C ASN A 259 12.19 15.18 -7.57
N LEU A 260 11.52 16.24 -7.10
CA LEU A 260 11.72 17.60 -7.62
C LEU A 260 13.16 18.09 -7.43
N LEU A 261 13.76 17.80 -6.26
CA LEU A 261 15.13 18.23 -5.94
C LEU A 261 16.15 17.61 -6.88
N ILE A 262 16.02 16.33 -7.14
CA ILE A 262 17.01 15.55 -7.92
C ILE A 262 16.75 15.67 -9.42
N LEU A 263 15.51 15.43 -9.87
CA LEU A 263 15.21 15.37 -11.30
C LEU A 263 15.11 16.76 -11.95
N TYR A 264 14.63 17.76 -11.20
CA TYR A 264 14.37 19.09 -11.74
C TYR A 264 15.25 20.19 -11.12
N GLY A 265 15.85 19.93 -9.98
CA GLY A 265 16.78 20.84 -9.32
C GLY A 265 16.14 21.75 -8.27
N VAL A 266 17.01 22.41 -7.50
CA VAL A 266 16.64 23.27 -6.35
C VAL A 266 15.68 24.40 -6.75
N LEU A 267 15.90 25.05 -7.89
CA LEU A 267 15.09 26.20 -8.30
C LEU A 267 13.65 25.80 -8.64
N VAL A 268 13.46 24.62 -9.21
CA VAL A 268 12.12 24.08 -9.48
C VAL A 268 11.41 23.68 -8.19
N LEU A 269 12.10 22.99 -7.28
CA LEU A 269 11.55 22.70 -5.97
C LEU A 269 11.09 23.99 -5.26
N LEU A 270 11.94 25.02 -5.20
CA LEU A 270 11.57 26.31 -4.59
C LEU A 270 10.39 26.96 -5.28
N PHE A 271 10.32 26.90 -6.61
CA PHE A 271 9.18 27.41 -7.36
C PHE A 271 7.86 26.75 -6.93
N TYR A 272 7.82 25.40 -6.87
CA TYR A 272 6.62 24.68 -6.43
C TYR A 272 6.26 24.96 -4.96
N LEU A 273 7.24 24.98 -4.07
CA LEU A 273 7.03 25.31 -2.65
C LEU A 273 6.47 26.74 -2.47
N LEU A 274 6.99 27.71 -3.21
CA LEU A 274 6.49 29.09 -3.17
C LEU A 274 5.05 29.20 -3.71
N CYS A 275 4.75 28.51 -4.83
CA CYS A 275 3.42 28.48 -5.39
C CYS A 275 2.40 27.89 -4.41
N MET A 276 2.66 26.71 -3.87
CA MET A 276 1.75 26.04 -2.95
C MET A 276 1.59 26.81 -1.63
N THR A 277 2.68 27.32 -1.06
CA THR A 277 2.64 28.15 0.14
C THR A 277 1.87 29.45 -0.09
N SER A 278 2.00 30.07 -1.29
CA SER A 278 1.24 31.27 -1.62
C SER A 278 -0.27 31.04 -1.63
N ILE A 279 -0.72 29.87 -2.12
CA ILE A 279 -2.14 29.47 -2.08
C ILE A 279 -2.58 29.31 -0.62
N GLN A 280 -1.81 28.62 0.22
CA GLN A 280 -2.11 28.42 1.64
C GLN A 280 -2.22 29.76 2.41
N ILE A 281 -1.37 30.73 2.10
CA ILE A 281 -1.39 32.06 2.75
C ILE A 281 -2.55 32.92 2.24
N LYS A 282 -2.83 32.90 0.93
CA LYS A 282 -3.94 33.66 0.35
C LYS A 282 -5.30 33.22 0.88
N HIS A 283 -5.43 31.93 1.19
CA HIS A 283 -6.68 31.32 1.67
C HIS A 283 -6.93 31.52 3.18
N LYS A 284 -6.51 32.64 3.74
CA LYS A 284 -6.62 32.99 5.19
C LYS A 284 -8.02 32.79 5.78
N LYS A 285 -9.06 32.90 4.97
CA LYS A 285 -10.45 32.94 5.43
C LYS A 285 -11.07 31.59 5.76
N TYR A 286 -10.50 30.51 5.24
CA TYR A 286 -11.01 29.15 5.43
C TYR A 286 -9.88 28.21 5.85
N ILE A 287 -9.73 28.01 7.16
CA ILE A 287 -8.76 27.07 7.73
C ILE A 287 -8.86 25.68 7.10
N TYR A 288 -10.06 25.28 6.68
CA TYR A 288 -10.30 24.01 6.04
C TYR A 288 -9.55 23.84 4.70
N GLY A 289 -9.53 24.88 3.85
CA GLY A 289 -8.73 24.83 2.62
C GLY A 289 -7.23 24.69 2.89
N ALA A 290 -6.73 25.39 3.91
CA ALA A 290 -5.33 25.24 4.32
C ALA A 290 -5.04 23.83 4.87
N VAL A 291 -5.99 23.21 5.59
CA VAL A 291 -5.89 21.82 6.06
C VAL A 291 -5.88 20.84 4.88
N ILE A 292 -6.74 21.02 3.87
CA ILE A 292 -6.72 20.19 2.65
C ILE A 292 -5.33 20.22 2.01
N LEU A 293 -4.76 21.42 1.82
CA LEU A 293 -3.42 21.57 1.25
C LEU A 293 -2.33 20.97 2.15
N ALA A 294 -2.49 21.03 3.48
CA ALA A 294 -1.55 20.40 4.40
C ALA A 294 -1.58 18.85 4.28
N VAL A 295 -2.75 18.26 4.04
CA VAL A 295 -2.87 16.83 3.75
C VAL A 295 -2.27 16.50 2.38
N CYS A 296 -2.46 17.36 1.37
CA CYS A 296 -1.76 17.20 0.09
C CYS A 296 -0.23 17.28 0.26
N ALA A 297 0.27 18.20 1.10
CA ALA A 297 1.69 18.29 1.41
C ALA A 297 2.21 17.04 2.12
N PHE A 298 1.42 16.45 3.01
CA PHE A 298 1.75 15.18 3.66
C PHE A 298 1.80 14.02 2.66
N SER A 299 0.83 13.92 1.75
CA SER A 299 0.82 12.86 0.72
C SER A 299 2.06 12.91 -0.19
N CYS A 300 2.63 14.10 -0.42
CA CYS A 300 3.84 14.28 -1.21
C CYS A 300 5.13 13.69 -0.58
N ILE A 301 5.09 13.22 0.68
CA ILE A 301 6.20 12.45 1.28
C ILE A 301 6.28 11.06 0.65
N GLU A 302 5.12 10.47 0.34
CA GLU A 302 4.98 9.10 -0.16
C GLU A 302 4.80 9.01 -1.68
N GLU A 303 4.25 10.09 -2.31
CA GLU A 303 3.82 10.11 -3.70
C GLU A 303 4.52 11.24 -4.48
N HIS A 304 4.84 11.01 -5.76
CA HIS A 304 5.63 11.92 -6.59
C HIS A 304 4.82 12.99 -7.36
N HIS A 305 3.53 13.08 -7.13
CA HIS A 305 2.58 13.81 -7.98
C HIS A 305 2.50 15.34 -7.79
N LEU A 306 3.41 15.95 -7.00
CA LEU A 306 3.36 17.40 -6.72
C LEU A 306 3.48 18.26 -8.00
N ALA A 307 4.32 17.84 -8.95
CA ALA A 307 4.55 18.58 -10.19
C ALA A 307 3.58 18.20 -11.33
N GLU A 308 2.85 17.13 -11.18
CA GLU A 308 2.02 16.58 -12.24
C GLU A 308 0.64 17.23 -12.27
N LEU A 309 0.34 18.03 -13.29
CA LEU A 309 -0.92 18.76 -13.41
C LEU A 309 -2.18 17.88 -13.39
N PRO A 310 -2.21 16.66 -13.98
CA PRO A 310 -3.37 15.78 -13.88
C PRO A 310 -3.72 15.40 -12.44
N TYR A 311 -2.73 15.36 -11.55
CA TYR A 311 -2.94 15.12 -10.13
C TYR A 311 -3.10 16.44 -9.37
N ASN A 312 -2.08 17.29 -9.35
CA ASN A 312 -2.07 18.51 -8.54
C ASN A 312 -2.73 19.71 -9.24
N MET A 313 -4.06 19.69 -9.31
CA MET A 313 -4.86 20.80 -9.84
C MET A 313 -4.72 22.10 -9.04
N PHE A 314 -4.25 22.05 -7.79
CA PHE A 314 -4.06 23.25 -6.98
C PHE A 314 -2.99 24.18 -7.56
N MET A 315 -2.04 23.69 -8.35
CA MET A 315 -1.09 24.53 -9.06
C MET A 315 -1.78 25.50 -10.04
N LEU A 316 -2.94 25.14 -10.58
CA LEU A 316 -3.70 25.96 -11.52
C LEU A 316 -4.34 27.19 -10.86
N ILE A 317 -4.55 27.17 -9.54
CA ILE A 317 -5.21 28.26 -8.81
C ILE A 317 -4.23 29.26 -8.18
N VAL A 318 -2.92 29.16 -8.45
CA VAL A 318 -1.89 30.06 -7.89
C VAL A 318 -2.22 31.54 -8.17
N PHE A 319 -2.71 31.84 -9.36
CA PHE A 319 -3.07 33.20 -9.80
C PHE A 319 -4.58 33.43 -9.88
N ALA A 320 -5.39 32.48 -9.43
CA ALA A 320 -6.84 32.57 -9.44
C ALA A 320 -7.37 33.65 -8.48
N ASP A 321 -8.61 34.10 -8.72
CA ASP A 321 -9.33 34.98 -7.81
C ASP A 321 -10.07 34.14 -6.75
N PHE A 322 -9.76 34.40 -5.47
CA PHE A 322 -10.41 33.79 -4.31
C PHE A 322 -11.57 34.65 -3.74
N ASN A 323 -11.87 35.80 -4.34
CA ASN A 323 -12.81 36.80 -3.78
C ASN A 323 -14.13 36.92 -4.56
N VAL A 324 -14.35 36.12 -5.59
CA VAL A 324 -15.48 36.25 -6.53
C VAL A 324 -16.85 36.11 -5.86
N ASP A 325 -16.96 35.49 -4.67
CA ASP A 325 -18.23 35.38 -3.95
C ASP A 325 -18.84 36.68 -3.42
N LYS A 326 -18.14 37.81 -3.56
CA LYS A 326 -18.62 39.13 -3.05
C LYS A 326 -19.54 39.89 -4.01
N LYS A 327 -19.73 39.50 -5.25
CA LYS A 327 -20.47 40.26 -6.27
C LYS A 327 -21.79 39.66 -6.74
N ILE A 328 -22.21 38.52 -6.25
CA ILE A 328 -23.57 38.04 -6.52
C ILE A 328 -24.43 38.43 -5.33
N ASN A 329 -24.97 39.66 -5.38
CA ASN A 329 -26.16 40.00 -4.61
C ASN A 329 -27.29 39.12 -5.13
N PRO A 330 -27.84 38.19 -4.37
CA PRO A 330 -29.04 37.49 -4.77
C PRO A 330 -30.25 38.39 -4.46
N ALA A 331 -30.44 39.39 -5.28
CA ALA A 331 -31.76 39.97 -5.36
C ALA A 331 -32.65 38.92 -6.02
N GLY A 332 -33.41 38.21 -5.21
CA GLY A 332 -34.56 37.46 -5.68
C GLY A 332 -34.40 35.94 -5.89
N ASP A 333 -33.63 35.23 -5.10
CA ASP A 333 -33.84 33.76 -5.02
C ASP A 333 -35.17 33.45 -4.33
N LYS A 334 -36.21 33.30 -5.14
CA LYS A 334 -37.42 32.58 -4.75
C LYS A 334 -36.98 31.25 -4.16
N LYS A 335 -37.24 31.04 -2.87
CA LYS A 335 -37.12 29.76 -2.19
C LYS A 335 -37.96 28.71 -2.94
N ILE A 336 -37.41 28.16 -4.00
CA ILE A 336 -37.93 26.91 -4.55
C ILE A 336 -37.70 25.88 -3.43
N LYS A 337 -38.77 25.31 -2.96
CA LYS A 337 -38.80 24.19 -2.01
C LYS A 337 -38.08 22.97 -2.64
N ASN A 338 -36.75 23.00 -2.71
CA ASN A 338 -35.93 21.87 -3.14
C ASN A 338 -35.65 20.91 -1.97
N LEU A 339 -36.62 20.72 -1.05
CA LEU A 339 -36.47 19.74 0.03
C LEU A 339 -36.32 18.32 -0.51
N ASN A 340 -36.94 18.01 -1.63
CA ASN A 340 -36.96 16.64 -2.19
C ASN A 340 -35.63 16.27 -2.87
N LEU A 341 -34.98 17.18 -3.58
CA LEU A 341 -33.76 16.87 -4.32
C LEU A 341 -32.57 16.60 -3.37
N SER A 342 -32.42 17.41 -2.30
CA SER A 342 -31.37 17.19 -1.30
C SER A 342 -31.56 15.85 -0.55
N ASN A 343 -32.81 15.49 -0.23
CA ASN A 343 -33.12 14.22 0.41
C ASN A 343 -32.90 13.04 -0.53
N ILE A 344 -33.26 13.17 -1.80
CA ILE A 344 -32.99 12.14 -2.83
C ILE A 344 -31.48 11.98 -2.99
N LEU A 345 -30.70 13.06 -3.12
CA LEU A 345 -29.23 13.00 -3.23
C LEU A 345 -28.60 12.34 -2.00
N ASN A 346 -29.03 12.72 -0.79
CA ASN A 346 -28.51 12.11 0.43
C ASN A 346 -28.85 10.61 0.50
N LEU A 347 -30.07 10.22 0.13
CA LEU A 347 -30.49 8.81 0.12
C LEU A 347 -29.73 8.02 -0.94
N SER A 348 -29.54 8.59 -2.12
CA SER A 348 -28.73 7.99 -3.20
C SER A 348 -27.27 7.81 -2.78
N CYS A 349 -26.65 8.82 -2.15
CA CYS A 349 -25.29 8.71 -1.63
C CYS A 349 -25.18 7.65 -0.52
N LEU A 350 -26.18 7.55 0.38
CA LEU A 350 -26.21 6.51 1.40
C LEU A 350 -26.37 5.12 0.78
N GLY A 351 -27.22 4.99 -0.25
CA GLY A 351 -27.38 3.75 -1.01
C GLY A 351 -26.08 3.34 -1.71
N LEU A 352 -25.41 4.28 -2.37
CA LEU A 352 -24.09 4.04 -2.99
C LEU A 352 -23.03 3.64 -1.95
N CYS A 353 -23.01 4.31 -0.79
CA CYS A 353 -22.11 3.94 0.30
C CYS A 353 -22.34 2.48 0.74
N ALA A 354 -23.61 2.08 0.94
CA ALA A 354 -23.95 0.70 1.30
C ALA A 354 -23.51 -0.30 0.23
N ILE A 355 -23.68 0.03 -1.06
CA ILE A 355 -23.21 -0.80 -2.19
C ILE A 355 -21.69 -0.91 -2.17
N PHE A 356 -20.95 0.19 -2.03
CA PHE A 356 -19.47 0.16 -1.98
C PHE A 356 -18.95 -0.63 -0.79
N ILE A 357 -19.58 -0.49 0.39
CA ILE A 357 -19.22 -1.29 1.56
C ILE A 357 -19.50 -2.77 1.32
N ALA A 358 -20.63 -3.12 0.74
CA ALA A 358 -20.96 -4.50 0.40
C ALA A 358 -19.97 -5.09 -0.62
N MET A 359 -19.63 -4.35 -1.68
CA MET A 359 -18.63 -4.77 -2.67
C MET A 359 -17.23 -4.90 -2.04
N SER A 360 -16.88 -3.99 -1.13
CA SER A 360 -15.62 -4.07 -0.36
C SER A 360 -15.58 -5.33 0.49
N PHE A 361 -16.67 -5.63 1.19
CA PHE A 361 -16.78 -6.84 1.99
C PHE A 361 -16.65 -8.10 1.12
N LEU A 362 -17.34 -8.15 -0.03
CA LEU A 362 -17.26 -9.26 -0.97
C LEU A 362 -15.85 -9.46 -1.54
N ASN A 363 -15.09 -8.37 -1.75
CA ASN A 363 -13.71 -8.44 -2.24
C ASN A 363 -12.69 -8.77 -1.14
N TYR A 364 -12.91 -8.28 0.07
CA TYR A 364 -11.96 -8.39 1.18
C TYR A 364 -12.16 -9.66 2.01
N TYR A 365 -13.40 -10.07 2.22
CA TYR A 365 -13.76 -11.20 3.07
C TYR A 365 -13.11 -12.53 2.66
N PRO A 366 -13.05 -12.92 1.36
CA PRO A 366 -12.36 -14.13 0.96
C PRO A 366 -10.87 -14.10 1.32
N LYS A 367 -10.20 -12.96 1.13
CA LYS A 367 -8.79 -12.76 1.49
C LYS A 367 -8.57 -12.90 3.00
N TYR A 368 -9.44 -12.27 3.79
CA TYR A 368 -9.41 -12.41 5.26
C TYR A 368 -9.62 -13.85 5.69
N LYS A 369 -10.59 -14.56 5.08
CA LYS A 369 -10.84 -15.97 5.36
C LYS A 369 -9.62 -16.83 5.01
N ALA A 370 -8.99 -16.60 3.87
CA ALA A 370 -7.79 -17.32 3.46
C ALA A 370 -6.63 -17.12 4.45
N VAL A 371 -6.40 -15.89 4.92
CA VAL A 371 -5.38 -15.59 5.94
C VAL A 371 -5.67 -16.31 7.25
N LYS A 372 -6.91 -16.29 7.71
CA LYS A 372 -7.31 -16.99 8.95
C LYS A 372 -7.15 -18.49 8.85
N GLU A 373 -7.47 -19.04 7.69
CA GLU A 373 -7.28 -20.46 7.42
C GLU A 373 -5.79 -20.83 7.39
N LEU A 374 -4.98 -20.02 6.75
CA LEU A 374 -3.53 -20.19 6.74
C LEU A 374 -2.94 -20.14 8.17
N ASP A 375 -3.34 -19.13 8.98
CA ASP A 375 -2.90 -19.03 10.37
C ASP A 375 -3.28 -20.30 11.18
N ARG A 376 -4.48 -20.84 10.94
CA ARG A 376 -4.95 -22.07 11.59
C ARG A 376 -4.09 -23.29 11.21
N LEU A 377 -3.77 -23.42 9.94
CA LEU A 377 -2.97 -24.53 9.42
C LEU A 377 -1.49 -24.39 9.82
N ASP A 378 -0.93 -23.16 9.85
CA ASP A 378 0.42 -22.90 10.34
C ASP A 378 0.56 -23.27 11.84
N ASN A 379 -0.43 -22.91 12.65
CA ASN A 379 -0.46 -23.33 14.05
C ASN A 379 -0.54 -24.85 14.18
N ARG A 380 -1.35 -25.52 13.34
CA ARG A 380 -1.44 -26.97 13.32
C ARG A 380 -0.12 -27.63 12.93
N ALA A 381 0.57 -27.10 11.90
CA ALA A 381 1.90 -27.55 11.51
C ALA A 381 2.91 -27.37 12.65
N GLY A 382 2.82 -26.29 13.41
CA GLY A 382 3.63 -26.04 14.62
C GLY A 382 3.37 -27.07 15.72
N ASP A 383 2.11 -27.38 16.02
CA ASP A 383 1.75 -28.41 17.01
C ASP A 383 2.30 -29.77 16.62
N ILE A 384 2.18 -30.13 15.34
CA ILE A 384 2.73 -31.37 14.79
C ILE A 384 4.25 -31.37 14.89
N TYR A 385 4.93 -30.28 14.51
CA TYR A 385 6.38 -30.15 14.64
C TYR A 385 6.85 -30.45 16.06
N MET A 386 6.23 -29.79 17.05
CA MET A 386 6.60 -29.98 18.47
C MET A 386 6.35 -31.40 18.94
N ALA A 387 5.26 -32.03 18.52
CA ALA A 387 4.92 -33.40 18.90
C ALA A 387 5.87 -34.42 18.25
N VAL A 388 6.21 -34.25 16.97
CA VAL A 388 7.16 -35.12 16.26
C VAL A 388 8.57 -34.96 16.85
N GLN A 389 9.05 -33.75 17.09
CA GLN A 389 10.37 -33.51 17.69
C GLN A 389 10.45 -34.15 19.08
N SER A 390 9.44 -33.98 19.92
CA SER A 390 9.39 -34.60 21.24
C SER A 390 9.39 -36.15 21.17
N ASN A 391 8.74 -36.73 20.18
CA ASN A 391 8.77 -38.18 19.97
C ASN A 391 10.17 -38.66 19.55
N ILE A 392 10.81 -37.97 18.60
CA ILE A 392 12.18 -38.26 18.15
C ILE A 392 13.17 -38.11 19.31
N ASP A 393 13.07 -37.06 20.10
CA ASP A 393 13.95 -36.82 21.25
C ASP A 393 13.83 -37.95 22.29
N THR A 394 12.64 -38.53 22.46
CA THR A 394 12.41 -39.69 23.30
C THR A 394 13.09 -40.94 22.71
N LEU A 395 12.93 -41.18 21.41
CA LEU A 395 13.57 -42.31 20.70
C LEU A 395 15.10 -42.18 20.68
N ILE A 396 15.65 -40.99 20.67
CA ILE A 396 17.08 -40.74 20.79
C ILE A 396 17.56 -41.06 22.21
N ALA A 397 16.82 -40.61 23.22
CA ALA A 397 17.19 -40.78 24.62
C ALA A 397 17.22 -42.26 25.06
N ASP A 398 16.38 -43.12 24.48
CA ASP A 398 16.35 -44.57 24.74
C ASP A 398 17.18 -45.40 23.76
N GLY A 399 17.84 -44.76 22.77
CA GLY A 399 18.69 -45.39 21.76
C GLY A 399 17.93 -46.05 20.58
N THR A 400 16.61 -46.07 20.64
CA THR A 400 15.75 -46.71 19.60
C THR A 400 15.92 -46.04 18.23
N TRP A 401 16.13 -44.71 18.22
CA TRP A 401 16.32 -43.94 16.97
C TRP A 401 17.51 -44.47 16.18
N SER A 402 18.69 -44.54 16.77
CA SER A 402 19.90 -45.04 16.12
C SER A 402 19.84 -46.52 15.78
N GLU A 403 19.23 -47.35 16.63
CA GLU A 403 19.02 -48.77 16.36
C GLU A 403 18.15 -48.99 15.11
N LYS A 404 17.02 -48.31 15.03
CA LYS A 404 16.07 -48.43 13.92
C LYS A 404 16.62 -47.86 12.62
N THR A 405 17.20 -46.63 12.69
CA THR A 405 17.73 -45.97 11.49
C THR A 405 18.96 -46.66 10.92
N SER A 406 19.79 -47.31 11.73
CA SER A 406 20.93 -48.08 11.24
C SER A 406 20.56 -49.32 10.44
N GLY A 407 19.35 -49.82 10.60
CA GLY A 407 18.81 -50.97 9.86
C GLY A 407 18.02 -50.60 8.60
N MET A 408 17.81 -49.33 8.33
CA MET A 408 17.03 -48.85 7.19
C MET A 408 17.94 -48.54 5.98
N ASP A 409 17.45 -48.81 4.79
CA ASP A 409 18.06 -48.31 3.56
C ASP A 409 17.79 -46.79 3.36
N SER A 410 18.67 -46.14 2.62
CA SER A 410 18.55 -44.65 2.43
C SER A 410 17.22 -44.23 1.79
N ASN A 411 16.59 -45.11 1.02
CA ASN A 411 15.27 -44.84 0.41
C ASN A 411 14.11 -44.89 1.43
N GLU A 412 14.31 -45.56 2.56
CA GLU A 412 13.30 -45.62 3.63
C GLU A 412 13.25 -44.35 4.49
N PHE A 413 14.31 -43.51 4.41
CA PHE A 413 14.35 -42.18 5.07
C PHE A 413 13.52 -41.13 4.37
N GLY A 414 13.07 -41.35 3.15
CA GLY A 414 12.43 -40.39 2.30
C GLY A 414 13.37 -39.83 1.23
N HIS A 415 13.14 -38.58 0.83
CA HIS A 415 13.91 -37.96 -0.22
C HIS A 415 15.01 -37.06 0.37
N LYS A 416 16.26 -37.24 -0.07
CA LYS A 416 17.39 -36.43 0.38
C LYS A 416 17.24 -34.97 -0.01
N ILE A 417 17.59 -34.07 0.94
CA ILE A 417 17.65 -32.66 0.72
C ILE A 417 19.09 -32.28 0.38
N SER A 418 19.37 -31.95 -0.86
CA SER A 418 20.69 -31.47 -1.29
C SER A 418 20.98 -30.01 -0.90
N LYS A 419 19.93 -29.21 -0.66
CA LYS A 419 20.00 -27.84 -0.14
C LYS A 419 18.79 -27.64 0.75
N LEU A 420 18.99 -27.22 1.98
CA LEU A 420 17.97 -27.03 3.03
C LEU A 420 16.81 -26.08 2.68
N ASP A 421 16.83 -25.42 1.52
CA ASP A 421 15.84 -24.41 1.14
C ASP A 421 14.82 -24.90 0.11
N TYR A 422 14.80 -26.19 -0.26
CA TYR A 422 14.01 -26.62 -1.42
C TYR A 422 13.22 -27.90 -1.19
N PHE A 423 11.90 -27.82 -1.37
CA PHE A 423 11.23 -28.82 -2.15
C PHE A 423 11.77 -28.69 -3.59
N ALA A 424 12.73 -29.53 -3.96
CA ALA A 424 13.08 -29.68 -5.36
C ALA A 424 11.81 -30.09 -6.11
N ASP A 425 11.62 -29.55 -7.31
CA ASP A 425 10.60 -30.03 -8.21
C ASP A 425 10.70 -31.57 -8.25
N VAL A 426 9.72 -32.23 -7.66
CA VAL A 426 9.76 -33.70 -7.45
C VAL A 426 9.60 -34.44 -8.78
N THR A 427 9.07 -33.74 -9.79
CA THR A 427 8.86 -34.26 -11.13
C THR A 427 10.14 -34.11 -11.96
N GLY A 428 10.86 -35.22 -12.15
CA GLY A 428 12.04 -35.33 -13.01
C GLY A 428 13.39 -35.50 -12.30
N VAL A 429 13.43 -35.51 -10.98
CA VAL A 429 14.66 -35.81 -10.21
C VAL A 429 14.85 -37.31 -10.08
N ASN A 430 16.06 -37.80 -10.35
CA ASN A 430 16.42 -39.18 -10.06
C ASN A 430 16.76 -39.34 -8.57
N TRP A 431 15.73 -39.58 -7.75
CA TRP A 431 15.86 -39.70 -6.30
C TRP A 431 16.76 -40.85 -5.86
N HIS A 432 16.85 -41.91 -6.63
CA HIS A 432 17.73 -43.03 -6.33
C HIS A 432 19.20 -42.60 -6.34
N GLU A 433 19.60 -41.78 -7.33
CA GLU A 433 20.96 -41.25 -7.42
C GLU A 433 21.24 -40.25 -6.29
N VAL A 434 20.29 -39.33 -6.01
CA VAL A 434 20.40 -38.37 -4.90
C VAL A 434 20.48 -39.10 -3.55
N ASN A 435 19.65 -40.10 -3.33
CA ASN A 435 19.62 -40.87 -2.08
C ASN A 435 20.89 -41.70 -1.86
N SER A 436 21.63 -42.03 -2.89
CA SER A 436 22.90 -42.79 -2.78
C SER A 436 24.09 -41.95 -2.31
N ASP A 437 24.00 -40.61 -2.26
CA ASP A 437 25.12 -39.79 -1.77
C ASP A 437 25.30 -39.95 -0.25
N PRO A 438 26.43 -40.53 0.23
CA PRO A 438 26.66 -40.76 1.65
C PRO A 438 26.91 -39.47 2.47
N LYS A 439 27.16 -38.32 1.82
CA LYS A 439 27.38 -37.02 2.46
C LYS A 439 26.09 -36.32 2.83
N VAL A 440 24.97 -36.72 2.27
CA VAL A 440 23.68 -36.12 2.51
C VAL A 440 22.92 -36.97 3.52
N HIS A 441 22.61 -36.38 4.67
CA HIS A 441 21.85 -37.04 5.76
C HIS A 441 20.58 -36.28 6.15
N SER A 442 20.23 -35.25 5.40
CA SER A 442 18.97 -34.50 5.56
C SER A 442 17.94 -34.99 4.56
N PHE A 443 16.73 -35.27 5.05
CA PHE A 443 15.65 -35.85 4.28
C PHE A 443 14.34 -35.12 4.51
N TYR A 444 13.42 -35.24 3.55
CA TYR A 444 12.02 -35.00 3.81
C TYR A 444 11.23 -36.32 3.65
N ALA A 445 10.45 -36.59 4.68
CA ALA A 445 9.59 -37.75 4.75
C ALA A 445 8.13 -37.34 4.56
N VAL A 446 7.39 -38.10 3.76
CA VAL A 446 6.01 -37.83 3.40
C VAL A 446 5.10 -38.89 3.98
N SER A 447 4.10 -38.46 4.79
CA SER A 447 3.18 -39.44 5.40
C SER A 447 2.20 -40.04 4.39
N TYR A 448 1.71 -39.21 3.47
CA TYR A 448 0.85 -39.63 2.37
C TYR A 448 0.80 -38.57 1.31
N ASP A 449 1.09 -38.89 0.05
CA ASP A 449 0.85 -38.01 -1.10
C ASP A 449 0.66 -38.82 -2.38
N SER A 450 -0.40 -38.54 -3.13
CA SER A 450 -0.64 -39.10 -4.46
C SER A 450 0.23 -38.45 -5.54
N LEU A 451 0.86 -37.32 -5.27
CA LEU A 451 1.75 -36.59 -6.20
C LEU A 451 3.22 -37.07 -6.04
N ILE A 452 3.57 -37.64 -4.90
CA ILE A 452 4.89 -38.21 -4.63
C ILE A 452 4.76 -39.72 -4.61
N PRO A 453 5.25 -40.44 -5.64
CA PRO A 453 4.96 -41.87 -5.82
C PRO A 453 5.58 -42.82 -4.78
N GLU A 454 6.57 -42.32 -4.01
CA GLU A 454 7.29 -43.15 -3.03
C GLU A 454 7.06 -42.57 -1.62
N SER A 455 6.22 -43.23 -0.83
CA SER A 455 6.03 -42.89 0.57
C SER A 455 7.18 -43.43 1.42
N SER A 456 7.69 -42.64 2.34
CA SER A 456 8.71 -43.01 3.34
C SER A 456 8.06 -43.72 4.52
N ALA A 457 7.36 -44.83 4.27
CA ALA A 457 6.49 -45.47 5.26
C ALA A 457 7.21 -45.83 6.56
N SER A 458 8.43 -46.39 6.46
CA SER A 458 9.17 -46.91 7.63
C SER A 458 9.60 -45.79 8.60
N ILE A 459 10.19 -44.72 8.09
CA ILE A 459 10.65 -43.62 8.94
C ILE A 459 9.47 -42.79 9.46
N VAL A 460 8.43 -42.62 8.64
CA VAL A 460 7.21 -41.92 9.02
C VAL A 460 6.52 -42.66 10.18
N ASP A 461 6.40 -43.97 10.12
CA ASP A 461 5.82 -44.77 11.22
C ASP A 461 6.63 -44.65 12.52
N LEU A 462 7.96 -44.53 12.43
CA LEU A 462 8.81 -44.27 13.59
C LEU A 462 8.60 -42.88 14.19
N MET A 463 8.44 -41.85 13.35
CA MET A 463 8.24 -40.47 13.78
C MET A 463 6.84 -40.19 14.32
N LEU A 464 5.83 -40.85 13.77
CA LEU A 464 4.43 -40.55 14.05
C LEU A 464 3.90 -41.49 15.16
N SER A 465 4.07 -41.09 16.42
CA SER A 465 3.37 -41.71 17.55
C SER A 465 1.84 -41.56 17.38
N ASP A 466 1.06 -42.33 18.13
CA ASP A 466 -0.40 -42.28 18.08
C ASP A 466 -0.95 -40.86 18.38
N ASN A 467 -0.30 -40.14 19.26
CA ASN A 467 -0.65 -38.72 19.56
C ASN A 467 -0.43 -37.83 18.33
N VAL A 468 0.66 -38.03 17.60
CA VAL A 468 0.96 -37.27 16.38
C VAL A 468 -0.03 -37.65 15.27
N LYS A 469 -0.32 -38.95 15.10
CA LYS A 469 -1.34 -39.41 14.15
C LYS A 469 -2.71 -38.83 14.43
N ALA A 470 -3.08 -38.69 15.71
CA ALA A 470 -4.32 -38.03 16.13
C ALA A 470 -4.32 -36.52 15.80
N LEU A 471 -3.18 -35.84 15.88
CA LEU A 471 -3.03 -34.46 15.46
C LEU A 471 -3.14 -34.30 13.93
N ILE A 472 -2.61 -35.22 13.14
CA ILE A 472 -2.69 -35.18 11.68
C ILE A 472 -4.11 -35.47 11.20
N GLY A 473 -4.81 -36.41 11.86
CA GLY A 473 -6.15 -36.85 11.49
C GLY A 473 -6.18 -37.51 10.12
N SER A 474 -7.09 -37.06 9.25
CA SER A 474 -7.18 -37.54 7.85
C SER A 474 -6.25 -36.77 6.90
N GLY A 475 -5.45 -35.85 7.41
CA GLY A 475 -4.52 -35.05 6.63
C GLY A 475 -3.23 -35.78 6.30
N SER A 476 -2.29 -35.03 5.75
CA SER A 476 -0.94 -35.50 5.43
C SER A 476 0.11 -34.50 5.90
N VAL A 477 1.33 -34.98 6.11
CA VAL A 477 2.46 -34.13 6.52
C VAL A 477 3.68 -34.43 5.67
N ILE A 478 4.49 -33.40 5.48
CA ILE A 478 5.86 -33.53 4.99
C ILE A 478 6.78 -33.04 6.11
N ILE A 479 7.75 -33.83 6.48
CA ILE A 479 8.66 -33.59 7.59
C ILE A 479 10.07 -33.49 7.05
N GLU A 480 10.69 -32.33 7.17
CA GLU A 480 12.11 -32.11 6.85
C GLU A 480 12.95 -32.34 8.10
N TYR A 481 13.91 -33.26 8.05
CA TYR A 481 14.68 -33.68 9.21
C TYR A 481 16.09 -34.16 8.86
N ASP A 482 16.93 -34.31 9.86
CA ASP A 482 18.25 -34.89 9.79
C ASP A 482 18.22 -36.30 10.41
N VAL A 483 18.59 -37.30 9.65
CA VAL A 483 18.52 -38.70 10.10
C VAL A 483 19.54 -39.04 11.19
N ILE A 484 20.72 -38.38 11.18
CA ILE A 484 21.78 -38.65 12.15
C ILE A 484 21.46 -38.02 13.49
N THR A 485 21.04 -36.75 13.48
CA THR A 485 20.78 -36.01 14.71
C THR A 485 19.34 -36.10 15.21
N GLY A 486 18.41 -36.55 14.36
CA GLY A 486 16.97 -36.54 14.64
C GLY A 486 16.36 -35.15 14.70
N LYS A 487 17.09 -34.12 14.29
CA LYS A 487 16.62 -32.75 14.34
C LYS A 487 15.64 -32.45 13.22
N LEU A 488 14.47 -31.93 13.56
CA LEU A 488 13.51 -31.43 12.60
C LEU A 488 13.89 -30.01 12.12
N TYR A 489 13.73 -29.80 10.82
CA TYR A 489 13.89 -28.49 10.20
C TYR A 489 12.54 -27.80 9.98
N SER A 490 11.58 -28.51 9.39
CA SER A 490 10.26 -27.97 9.11
C SER A 490 9.19 -29.06 9.02
N VAL A 491 7.93 -28.63 9.13
CA VAL A 491 6.75 -29.45 8.90
C VAL A 491 5.78 -28.71 7.99
N TRP A 492 5.34 -29.41 6.95
CA TRP A 492 4.20 -29.02 6.13
C TRP A 492 3.00 -29.87 6.51
N TYR A 493 1.84 -29.25 6.61
CA TYR A 493 0.60 -29.94 6.96
C TYR A 493 -0.51 -29.59 5.97
N CYS A 494 -1.24 -30.60 5.53
CA CYS A 494 -2.43 -30.47 4.72
C CYS A 494 -3.57 -31.31 5.32
N GLU A 495 -4.79 -30.76 5.38
CA GLU A 495 -5.96 -31.45 5.95
C GLU A 495 -6.49 -32.58 5.06
N SER A 496 -6.15 -32.58 3.78
CA SER A 496 -6.50 -33.66 2.85
C SER A 496 -5.28 -34.18 2.13
N THR A 497 -5.34 -35.44 1.76
CA THR A 497 -4.28 -36.12 0.99
C THR A 497 -4.18 -35.51 -0.42
N GLY A 498 -2.94 -35.35 -0.93
CA GLY A 498 -2.69 -34.86 -2.29
C GLY A 498 -2.90 -33.36 -2.51
N CYS A 499 -2.81 -32.54 -1.47
CA CYS A 499 -3.01 -31.10 -1.53
C CYS A 499 -1.76 -30.29 -1.80
N TYR A 500 -0.58 -30.86 -1.73
CA TYR A 500 0.65 -30.09 -1.84
C TYR A 500 0.84 -29.55 -3.25
N VAL A 501 0.84 -28.22 -3.36
CA VAL A 501 1.17 -27.50 -4.60
C VAL A 501 2.62 -27.08 -4.51
N ILE A 502 3.51 -27.89 -5.04
CA ILE A 502 4.93 -27.54 -5.20
C ILE A 502 5.08 -26.86 -6.54
N GLU A 503 4.92 -25.53 -6.57
CA GLU A 503 5.21 -24.75 -7.77
C GLU A 503 6.69 -24.42 -7.86
N GLY A 504 7.37 -25.01 -8.85
CA GLY A 504 8.66 -24.55 -9.37
C GLY A 504 9.82 -24.59 -8.38
N GLY A 505 9.89 -25.59 -7.50
CA GLY A 505 11.04 -25.82 -6.62
C GLY A 505 11.33 -24.66 -5.64
N ARG A 506 10.40 -23.76 -5.43
CA ARG A 506 10.49 -22.68 -4.46
C ARG A 506 9.73 -23.06 -3.21
N ARG A 507 10.39 -22.89 -2.08
CA ARG A 507 9.74 -22.79 -0.79
C ARG A 507 8.61 -21.78 -0.95
N ALA A 508 7.37 -22.22 -0.87
CA ALA A 508 6.25 -21.30 -0.93
C ALA A 508 6.31 -20.43 0.33
N ASP A 509 6.73 -19.20 0.17
CA ASP A 509 6.56 -18.20 1.21
C ASP A 509 5.06 -18.06 1.54
N ARG A 510 4.76 -17.37 2.62
CA ARG A 510 3.37 -17.18 3.06
C ARG A 510 2.49 -16.58 1.96
N ALA A 511 3.05 -15.68 1.15
CA ALA A 511 2.35 -15.07 0.02
C ALA A 511 2.06 -16.06 -1.10
N GLY A 512 3.01 -16.92 -1.44
CA GLY A 512 2.83 -18.01 -2.42
C GLY A 512 1.74 -18.99 -2.01
N ARG A 513 1.68 -19.34 -0.71
CA ARG A 513 0.64 -20.26 -0.18
C ARG A 513 -0.78 -19.65 -0.22
N LEU A 514 -0.90 -18.31 -0.10
CA LEU A 514 -2.18 -17.61 -0.24
C LEU A 514 -2.65 -17.43 -1.70
N LYS A 515 -1.75 -17.57 -2.67
CA LYS A 515 -2.09 -17.53 -4.10
C LYS A 515 -2.71 -18.83 -4.61
N SER A 516 -2.40 -19.94 -3.95
CA SER A 516 -3.00 -21.23 -4.29
C SER A 516 -4.51 -21.16 -4.05
N ASP A 517 -5.26 -21.97 -4.80
CA ASP A 517 -6.71 -22.08 -4.64
C ASP A 517 -7.04 -22.30 -3.14
N VAL A 518 -8.01 -21.52 -2.62
CA VAL A 518 -8.38 -21.52 -1.18
C VAL A 518 -8.72 -22.94 -0.67
N SER A 519 -9.04 -23.88 -1.57
CA SER A 519 -9.26 -25.29 -1.25
C SER A 519 -7.97 -26.09 -0.97
N ARG A 520 -6.80 -25.49 -1.16
CA ARG A 520 -5.49 -26.16 -1.09
C ARG A 520 -4.46 -25.38 -0.28
N ILE A 521 -4.89 -24.66 0.76
CA ILE A 521 -3.96 -23.97 1.65
C ILE A 521 -3.21 -24.97 2.51
N GLU A 522 -1.90 -24.85 2.56
CA GLU A 522 -1.00 -25.69 3.35
C GLU A 522 -0.49 -24.91 4.56
N GLY A 523 -0.47 -25.58 5.73
CA GLY A 523 0.21 -25.08 6.90
C GLY A 523 1.70 -25.36 6.82
N TYR A 524 2.53 -24.44 7.31
CA TYR A 524 3.97 -24.58 7.35
C TYR A 524 4.54 -24.04 8.65
N TYR A 525 5.42 -24.80 9.26
CA TYR A 525 6.18 -24.36 10.43
C TYR A 525 7.65 -24.74 10.27
N THR A 526 8.54 -23.83 10.60
CA THR A 526 9.98 -24.07 10.67
C THR A 526 10.48 -23.82 12.09
N GLY A 527 11.28 -24.74 12.62
CA GLY A 527 12.04 -24.49 13.84
C GLY A 527 13.07 -23.39 13.60
N ASN A 528 13.54 -22.73 14.67
CA ASN A 528 14.53 -21.64 14.65
C ASN A 528 15.93 -22.07 14.12
N VAL A 529 15.98 -22.78 13.01
CA VAL A 529 17.22 -23.25 12.39
C VAL A 529 17.85 -22.20 11.48
N TYR A 530 17.10 -21.15 11.19
CA TYR A 530 17.46 -20.03 10.29
C TYR A 530 17.47 -18.68 11.02
N GLY A 531 17.96 -18.66 12.25
CA GLY A 531 18.22 -17.42 12.99
C GLY A 531 19.37 -16.61 12.40
#